data_5e23847c16924e7444f812ce1a2daf2c
#
_entry.id   5e23847c16924e7444f812ce1a2daf2c
#
_cell.length_a   1.000
_cell.length_b   1.000
_cell.length_c   1.000
_cell.angle_alpha   90.00
_cell.angle_beta   90.00
_cell.angle_gamma   90.00
#
_symmetry.space_group_name_H-M   'P 1'
#
loop_
_entity.id
_entity.type
_entity.pdbx_description
1 polymer ?
#
loop_
_entity_poly.entity_id
_entity_poly.type
_entity_poly.pdbx_seq_one_letter_code
_entity_poly.pdbx_strand_id
1 'polypeptide(L)'
;MQKLLRRSLIALAICLGAVLVCYFWIDRPTAFFVHRHHLDQVKVFHWLTYPPPELQTWSPLILTALVLRRTWGPWSRWQKALFVASVSLILTDQFRVCLGDVCGRYWPETWFENNPSLIGNGTYGFHPFQRDDDLGSFPSGHAARILSFVFVWFMVMPRTRVIGAIISVAMLVSLVLMNYHFVSDVIAGAFLGAIIAAYAVHLASFPCYAESERRDATQRAFEPEDAAKK
;
A
#
# COMPACT_ATOMS: atom_id res chain seq x y z
N MET A 1 9.23 8.72 17.93
CA MET A 1 8.67 9.68 16.98
C MET A 1 9.73 10.34 16.10
N GLN A 2 10.74 11.02 16.61
CA GLN A 2 11.78 11.72 15.82
C GLN A 2 12.51 10.81 14.80
N LYS A 3 12.90 9.59 15.21
CA LYS A 3 13.55 8.62 14.28
C LYS A 3 12.61 8.19 13.14
N LEU A 4 11.31 8.01 13.43
CA LEU A 4 10.32 7.67 12.41
C LEU A 4 10.14 8.83 11.44
N LEU A 5 9.97 10.06 11.95
CA LEU A 5 9.85 11.26 11.12
C LEU A 5 11.05 11.44 10.18
N ARG A 6 12.28 11.35 10.70
CA ARG A 6 13.49 11.45 9.87
C ARG A 6 13.53 10.40 8.76
N ARG A 7 13.18 9.13 9.07
CA ARG A 7 13.11 8.06 8.06
C ARG A 7 12.03 8.34 7.03
N SER A 8 10.88 8.86 7.46
CA SER A 8 9.78 9.24 6.57
C SER A 8 10.17 10.35 5.61
N LEU A 9 10.90 11.37 6.07
CA LEU A 9 11.38 12.47 5.22
C LEU A 9 12.40 11.98 4.20
N ILE A 10 13.32 11.10 4.59
CA ILE A 10 14.28 10.48 3.65
C ILE A 10 13.53 9.63 2.62
N ALA A 11 12.58 8.79 3.06
CA ALA A 11 11.79 7.96 2.17
C ALA A 11 10.93 8.81 1.21
N LEU A 12 10.38 9.93 1.68
CA LEU A 12 9.65 10.89 0.84
C LEU A 12 10.56 11.49 -0.23
N ALA A 13 11.76 11.93 0.14
CA ALA A 13 12.72 12.47 -0.84
C ALA A 13 13.11 11.44 -1.91
N ILE A 14 13.33 10.19 -1.51
CA ILE A 14 13.60 9.08 -2.44
C ILE A 14 12.39 8.81 -3.33
N CYS A 15 11.18 8.78 -2.76
CA CYS A 15 9.94 8.58 -3.51
C CYS A 15 9.73 9.68 -4.56
N LEU A 16 9.89 10.95 -4.17
CA LEU A 16 9.76 12.07 -5.09
C LEU A 16 10.78 12.01 -6.22
N GLY A 17 12.05 11.69 -5.91
CA GLY A 17 13.09 11.48 -6.92
C GLY A 17 12.73 10.34 -7.88
N ALA A 18 12.26 9.20 -7.36
CA ALA A 18 11.84 8.05 -8.18
C ALA A 18 10.63 8.41 -9.06
N VAL A 19 9.63 9.11 -8.52
CA VAL A 19 8.46 9.58 -9.27
C VAL A 19 8.89 10.49 -10.42
N LEU A 20 9.78 11.45 -10.18
CA LEU A 20 10.29 12.33 -11.22
C LEU A 20 11.05 11.58 -12.32
N VAL A 21 11.93 10.66 -11.93
CA VAL A 21 12.66 9.81 -12.89
C VAL A 21 11.68 8.99 -13.71
N CYS A 22 10.69 8.36 -13.08
CA CYS A 22 9.70 7.56 -13.81
C CYS A 22 8.85 8.43 -14.72
N TYR A 23 8.40 9.59 -14.26
CA TYR A 23 7.60 10.50 -15.04
C TYR A 23 8.28 10.93 -16.35
N PHE A 24 9.56 11.28 -16.29
CA PHE A 24 10.26 11.79 -17.49
C PHE A 24 10.77 10.70 -18.42
N TRP A 25 11.15 9.51 -17.90
CA TRP A 25 11.87 8.52 -18.71
C TRP A 25 11.20 7.14 -18.78
N ILE A 26 10.35 6.76 -17.83
CA ILE A 26 9.86 5.37 -17.71
C ILE A 26 8.38 5.25 -18.05
N ASP A 27 7.52 6.14 -17.57
CA ASP A 27 6.07 5.99 -17.65
C ASP A 27 5.55 5.84 -19.07
N ARG A 28 5.91 6.77 -19.96
CA ARG A 28 5.45 6.75 -21.35
C ARG A 28 5.97 5.53 -22.13
N PRO A 29 7.28 5.24 -22.15
CA PRO A 29 7.79 4.05 -22.83
C PRO A 29 7.15 2.76 -22.33
N THR A 30 6.93 2.63 -21.02
CA THR A 30 6.31 1.45 -20.42
C THR A 30 4.84 1.32 -20.87
N ALA A 31 4.05 2.39 -20.82
CA ALA A 31 2.66 2.36 -21.25
C ALA A 31 2.52 1.95 -22.73
N PHE A 32 3.33 2.52 -23.61
CA PHE A 32 3.36 2.13 -25.02
C PHE A 32 3.86 0.71 -25.24
N PHE A 33 4.83 0.24 -24.44
CA PHE A 33 5.29 -1.15 -24.51
C PHE A 33 4.17 -2.14 -24.13
N VAL A 34 3.49 -1.88 -23.02
CA VAL A 34 2.37 -2.71 -22.53
C VAL A 34 1.27 -2.79 -23.59
N HIS A 35 0.83 -1.65 -24.10
CA HIS A 35 -0.19 -1.57 -25.15
C HIS A 35 0.22 -2.31 -26.43
N ARG A 36 1.44 -2.11 -26.92
CA ARG A 36 1.96 -2.75 -28.15
C ARG A 36 2.02 -4.26 -28.05
N HIS A 37 2.28 -4.79 -26.86
CA HIS A 37 2.38 -6.24 -26.62
C HIS A 37 1.09 -6.85 -26.07
N HIS A 38 0.00 -6.07 -25.99
CA HIS A 38 -1.31 -6.53 -25.51
C HIS A 38 -1.25 -7.22 -24.12
N LEU A 39 -0.36 -6.75 -23.23
CA LEU A 39 -0.20 -7.34 -21.92
C LEU A 39 -1.41 -7.05 -21.01
N ASP A 40 -2.12 -5.97 -21.26
CA ASP A 40 -3.40 -5.56 -20.67
C ASP A 40 -4.53 -6.58 -20.88
N GLN A 41 -4.41 -7.48 -21.87
CA GLN A 41 -5.41 -8.52 -22.16
C GLN A 41 -5.17 -9.82 -21.37
N VAL A 42 -4.09 -9.91 -20.60
CA VAL A 42 -3.73 -11.11 -19.84
C VAL A 42 -4.57 -11.23 -18.57
N LYS A 43 -5.54 -12.14 -18.55
CA LYS A 43 -6.52 -12.33 -17.46
C LYS A 43 -5.90 -12.50 -16.06
N VAL A 44 -4.71 -13.11 -15.96
CA VAL A 44 -4.03 -13.31 -14.66
C VAL A 44 -3.68 -11.98 -14.02
N PHE A 45 -3.19 -10.99 -14.80
CA PHE A 45 -2.87 -9.67 -14.28
C PHE A 45 -4.13 -8.95 -13.80
N HIS A 46 -5.23 -9.07 -14.53
CA HIS A 46 -6.51 -8.52 -14.13
C HIS A 46 -6.98 -9.09 -12.77
N TRP A 47 -6.91 -10.39 -12.57
CA TRP A 47 -7.30 -11.02 -11.29
C TRP A 47 -6.44 -10.56 -10.11
N LEU A 48 -5.15 -10.30 -10.33
CA LEU A 48 -4.26 -9.80 -9.29
C LEU A 48 -4.60 -8.36 -8.84
N THR A 49 -5.41 -7.61 -9.59
CA THR A 49 -5.82 -6.26 -9.21
C THR A 49 -7.09 -6.19 -8.36
N TYR A 50 -7.82 -7.29 -8.18
CA TYR A 50 -9.05 -7.32 -7.37
C TYR A 50 -8.86 -7.16 -5.85
N PRO A 51 -7.81 -7.70 -5.20
CA PRO A 51 -7.74 -7.69 -3.75
C PRO A 51 -7.84 -6.31 -3.09
N PRO A 52 -7.25 -5.21 -3.60
CA PRO A 52 -7.32 -3.91 -2.93
C PRO A 52 -8.73 -3.30 -2.84
N PRO A 53 -9.56 -3.29 -3.90
CA PRO A 53 -10.96 -2.86 -3.80
C PRO A 53 -11.77 -3.72 -2.83
N GLU A 54 -11.58 -5.04 -2.84
CA GLU A 54 -12.24 -5.96 -1.92
C GLU A 54 -11.85 -5.65 -0.47
N LEU A 55 -10.56 -5.48 -0.18
CA LEU A 55 -10.10 -5.10 1.15
C LEU A 55 -10.72 -3.78 1.61
N GLN A 56 -10.88 -2.80 0.71
CA GLN A 56 -11.54 -1.54 1.03
C GLN A 56 -13.01 -1.76 1.39
N THR A 57 -13.74 -2.53 0.59
CA THR A 57 -15.17 -2.82 0.78
C THR A 57 -15.41 -3.54 2.11
N TRP A 58 -14.57 -4.52 2.46
CA TRP A 58 -14.73 -5.30 3.68
C TRP A 58 -14.17 -4.64 4.93
N SER A 59 -13.27 -3.66 4.83
CA SER A 59 -12.62 -3.03 5.98
C SER A 59 -13.59 -2.44 7.02
N PRO A 60 -14.66 -1.72 6.67
CA PRO A 60 -15.63 -1.21 7.65
C PRO A 60 -16.34 -2.33 8.40
N LEU A 61 -16.71 -3.43 7.72
CA LEU A 61 -17.36 -4.59 8.34
C LEU A 61 -16.38 -5.31 9.28
N ILE A 62 -15.14 -5.49 8.87
CA ILE A 62 -14.06 -6.05 9.71
C ILE A 62 -13.88 -5.21 10.97
N LEU A 63 -13.82 -3.88 10.84
CA LEU A 63 -13.70 -2.97 11.98
C LEU A 63 -14.89 -3.10 12.93
N THR A 64 -16.09 -3.08 12.41
CA THR A 64 -17.31 -3.24 13.20
C THR A 64 -17.32 -4.57 13.97
N ALA A 65 -17.02 -5.67 13.28
CA ALA A 65 -16.93 -6.99 13.89
C ALA A 65 -15.87 -7.06 14.99
N LEU A 66 -14.70 -6.46 14.77
CA LEU A 66 -13.63 -6.44 15.77
C LEU A 66 -13.97 -5.55 16.98
N VAL A 67 -14.64 -4.42 16.78
CA VAL A 67 -15.11 -3.57 17.88
C VAL A 67 -16.13 -4.31 18.71
N LEU A 68 -17.14 -4.94 18.09
CA LEU A 68 -18.11 -5.79 18.79
C LEU A 68 -17.41 -6.96 19.50
N ARG A 69 -16.47 -7.62 18.86
CA ARG A 69 -15.69 -8.72 19.47
C ARG A 69 -14.94 -8.26 20.74
N ARG A 70 -14.54 -7.00 20.82
CA ARG A 70 -13.84 -6.42 21.98
C ARG A 70 -14.65 -6.47 23.28
N THR A 71 -15.99 -6.50 23.18
CA THR A 71 -16.87 -6.61 24.36
C THR A 71 -16.75 -7.96 25.08
N TRP A 72 -16.30 -9.02 24.38
CA TRP A 72 -16.14 -10.37 24.95
C TRP A 72 -14.71 -10.68 25.43
N GLY A 73 -13.79 -9.71 25.32
CA GLY A 73 -12.43 -9.90 25.82
C GLY A 73 -11.36 -9.16 25.01
N PRO A 74 -10.10 -9.22 25.45
CA PRO A 74 -9.01 -8.55 24.78
C PRO A 74 -8.74 -9.13 23.38
N TRP A 75 -8.31 -8.27 22.47
CA TRP A 75 -7.91 -8.72 21.13
C TRP A 75 -6.60 -9.51 21.18
N SER A 76 -6.54 -10.59 20.40
CA SER A 76 -5.29 -11.26 20.07
C SER A 76 -4.39 -10.38 19.20
N ARG A 77 -3.12 -10.73 19.06
CA ARG A 77 -2.15 -9.97 18.27
C ARG A 77 -2.60 -9.81 16.81
N TRP A 78 -3.13 -10.87 16.20
CA TRP A 78 -3.61 -10.82 14.82
C TRP A 78 -4.88 -9.99 14.65
N GLN A 79 -5.82 -10.04 15.62
CA GLN A 79 -7.02 -9.20 15.61
C GLN A 79 -6.66 -7.72 15.71
N LYS A 80 -5.73 -7.37 16.60
CA LYS A 80 -5.21 -6.01 16.71
C LYS A 80 -4.51 -5.57 15.42
N ALA A 81 -3.71 -6.45 14.79
CA ALA A 81 -3.07 -6.17 13.51
C ALA A 81 -4.10 -5.95 12.40
N LEU A 82 -5.14 -6.78 12.33
CA LEU A 82 -6.22 -6.65 11.35
C LEU A 82 -6.99 -5.35 11.55
N PHE A 83 -7.28 -4.96 12.80
CA PHE A 83 -7.91 -3.68 13.11
C PHE A 83 -7.06 -2.50 12.61
N VAL A 84 -5.76 -2.48 12.95
CA VAL A 84 -4.86 -1.41 12.53
C VAL A 84 -4.66 -1.38 11.02
N ALA A 85 -4.60 -2.54 10.36
CA ALA A 85 -4.51 -2.63 8.90
C ALA A 85 -5.75 -2.05 8.21
N SER A 86 -6.95 -2.35 8.72
CA SER A 86 -8.21 -1.82 8.19
C SER A 86 -8.33 -0.30 8.41
N VAL A 87 -7.96 0.20 9.59
CA VAL A 87 -7.91 1.65 9.84
C VAL A 87 -6.90 2.34 8.93
N SER A 88 -5.71 1.75 8.80
CA SER A 88 -4.65 2.27 7.92
C SER A 88 -5.12 2.36 6.47
N LEU A 89 -5.83 1.34 5.98
CA LEU A 89 -6.37 1.30 4.62
C LEU A 89 -7.38 2.43 4.39
N ILE A 90 -8.35 2.59 5.30
CA ILE A 90 -9.37 3.65 5.18
C ILE A 90 -8.72 5.04 5.18
N LEU A 91 -7.79 5.29 6.11
CA LEU A 91 -7.07 6.56 6.14
C LEU A 91 -6.27 6.79 4.87
N THR A 92 -5.59 5.75 4.38
CA THR A 92 -4.81 5.82 3.14
C THR A 92 -5.68 6.19 1.94
N ASP A 93 -6.88 5.62 1.86
CA ASP A 93 -7.81 5.92 0.77
C ASP A 93 -8.26 7.38 0.80
N GLN A 94 -8.56 7.92 1.97
CA GLN A 94 -8.91 9.35 2.12
C GLN A 94 -7.76 10.27 1.70
N PHE A 95 -6.53 10.00 2.16
CA PHE A 95 -5.35 10.77 1.74
C PHE A 95 -5.10 10.67 0.24
N ARG A 96 -5.29 9.47 -0.35
CA ARG A 96 -5.15 9.25 -1.78
C ARG A 96 -6.15 10.09 -2.59
N VAL A 97 -7.42 10.14 -2.18
CA VAL A 97 -8.43 10.98 -2.84
C VAL A 97 -8.01 12.45 -2.79
N CYS A 98 -7.67 12.97 -1.62
CA CYS A 98 -7.21 14.36 -1.48
C CYS A 98 -5.98 14.67 -2.35
N LEU A 99 -5.01 13.75 -2.43
CA LEU A 99 -3.84 13.93 -3.28
C LEU A 99 -4.20 13.83 -4.78
N GLY A 100 -5.15 12.99 -5.15
CA GLY A 100 -5.67 12.90 -6.50
C GLY A 100 -6.26 14.23 -6.97
N ASP A 101 -7.11 14.86 -6.14
CA ASP A 101 -7.71 16.16 -6.40
C ASP A 101 -6.67 17.29 -6.53
N VAL A 102 -5.58 17.18 -5.74
CA VAL A 102 -4.50 18.19 -5.79
C VAL A 102 -3.60 18.00 -6.98
N CYS A 103 -3.24 16.76 -7.31
CA CYS A 103 -2.26 16.48 -8.37
C CYS A 103 -2.89 16.47 -9.77
N GLY A 104 -4.07 15.87 -9.91
CA GLY A 104 -4.78 15.67 -11.18
C GLY A 104 -3.91 15.02 -12.25
N ARG A 105 -4.16 13.77 -12.63
CA ARG A 105 -3.35 13.10 -13.64
C ARG A 105 -4.19 12.19 -14.50
N TYR A 106 -4.00 12.25 -15.82
CA TYR A 106 -4.61 11.34 -16.79
C TYR A 106 -4.05 9.92 -16.64
N TRP A 107 -4.84 8.97 -17.15
CA TRP A 107 -4.55 7.54 -17.12
C TRP A 107 -3.62 7.11 -18.25
N PRO A 108 -2.91 5.97 -18.11
CA PRO A 108 -2.17 5.40 -19.23
C PRO A 108 -3.08 4.99 -20.38
N GLU A 109 -4.22 4.35 -20.08
CA GLU A 109 -5.18 3.84 -21.06
C GLU A 109 -6.61 4.14 -20.64
N THR A 110 -7.56 4.06 -21.58
CA THR A 110 -8.98 4.33 -21.33
C THR A 110 -9.68 3.09 -20.81
N TRP A 111 -10.24 3.16 -19.59
CA TRP A 111 -10.85 2.03 -18.88
C TRP A 111 -12.32 2.22 -18.52
N PHE A 112 -12.79 3.45 -18.37
CA PHE A 112 -14.15 3.76 -17.95
C PHE A 112 -14.63 5.05 -18.63
N GLU A 113 -15.92 5.14 -18.93
CA GLU A 113 -16.62 6.33 -19.40
C GLU A 113 -15.88 7.14 -20.49
N ASN A 114 -15.09 6.46 -21.31
CA ASN A 114 -14.27 7.06 -22.35
C ASN A 114 -13.25 8.11 -21.83
N ASN A 115 -12.71 7.90 -20.64
CA ASN A 115 -11.76 8.80 -19.98
C ASN A 115 -10.56 9.11 -20.90
N PRO A 116 -10.08 10.37 -20.94
CA PRO A 116 -8.87 10.75 -21.65
C PRO A 116 -7.64 10.01 -21.13
N SER A 117 -6.76 9.57 -22.02
CA SER A 117 -5.59 8.78 -21.67
C SER A 117 -4.40 9.02 -22.59
N LEU A 118 -3.23 8.56 -22.19
CA LEU A 118 -2.03 8.63 -23.01
C LEU A 118 -2.20 7.83 -24.32
N ILE A 119 -2.74 6.61 -24.25
CA ILE A 119 -2.91 5.73 -25.40
C ILE A 119 -4.07 6.18 -26.27
N GLY A 120 -5.23 6.51 -25.67
CA GLY A 120 -6.43 6.86 -26.42
C GLY A 120 -6.38 8.25 -27.09
N ASN A 121 -5.89 9.25 -26.38
CA ASN A 121 -5.98 10.66 -26.80
C ASN A 121 -4.62 11.37 -26.86
N GLY A 122 -3.51 10.72 -26.47
CA GLY A 122 -2.19 11.32 -26.37
C GLY A 122 -2.03 12.26 -25.16
N THR A 123 -3.00 12.29 -24.24
CA THR A 123 -2.95 13.15 -23.04
C THR A 123 -2.00 12.61 -22.00
N TYR A 124 -1.11 13.46 -21.48
CA TYR A 124 -0.12 13.09 -20.48
C TYR A 124 0.25 14.29 -19.62
N GLY A 125 0.42 14.07 -18.33
CA GLY A 125 0.86 15.12 -17.42
C GLY A 125 0.00 15.24 -16.19
N PHE A 126 0.41 16.19 -15.35
CA PHE A 126 -0.31 16.59 -14.15
C PHE A 126 -1.10 17.88 -14.43
N HIS A 127 -2.31 17.96 -13.89
CA HIS A 127 -3.21 19.10 -13.96
C HIS A 127 -3.63 19.52 -12.55
N PRO A 128 -2.74 20.17 -11.79
CA PRO A 128 -2.96 20.44 -10.39
C PRO A 128 -4.22 21.27 -10.16
N PHE A 129 -4.96 20.92 -9.10
CA PHE A 129 -6.18 21.60 -8.64
C PHE A 129 -7.37 21.56 -9.62
N GLN A 130 -7.29 20.78 -10.68
CA GLN A 130 -8.45 20.46 -11.50
C GLN A 130 -9.18 19.26 -10.89
N ARG A 131 -10.40 19.51 -10.45
CA ARG A 131 -11.30 18.45 -9.94
C ARG A 131 -12.09 17.92 -11.11
N ASP A 132 -11.58 16.86 -11.70
CA ASP A 132 -12.21 16.14 -12.77
C ASP A 132 -12.04 14.64 -12.48
N ASP A 133 -13.11 13.88 -12.58
CA ASP A 133 -13.10 12.42 -12.33
C ASP A 133 -12.13 11.71 -13.29
N ASP A 134 -11.87 12.32 -14.45
CA ASP A 134 -10.91 11.85 -15.44
C ASP A 134 -9.43 11.99 -15.01
N LEU A 135 -9.14 12.68 -13.91
CA LEU A 135 -7.78 13.01 -13.46
C LEU A 135 -7.33 12.21 -12.21
N GLY A 136 -7.87 11.03 -12.01
CA GLY A 136 -7.68 10.24 -10.79
C GLY A 136 -6.52 9.23 -10.79
N SER A 137 -5.61 9.23 -11.77
CA SER A 137 -4.56 8.22 -11.89
C SER A 137 -3.52 8.27 -10.77
N PHE A 138 -3.13 9.46 -10.31
CA PHE A 138 -2.08 9.68 -9.32
C PHE A 138 -2.63 10.13 -7.95
N PRO A 139 -2.12 9.59 -6.84
CA PRO A 139 -1.34 8.36 -6.73
C PRO A 139 -2.22 7.11 -6.88
N SER A 140 -1.63 5.96 -7.24
CA SER A 140 -2.38 4.72 -7.43
C SER A 140 -3.12 4.29 -6.17
N GLY A 141 -4.46 4.22 -6.27
CA GLY A 141 -5.31 3.78 -5.16
C GLY A 141 -5.13 2.29 -4.85
N HIS A 142 -4.98 1.44 -5.85
CA HIS A 142 -4.72 0.01 -5.67
C HIS A 142 -3.40 -0.23 -4.92
N ALA A 143 -2.32 0.44 -5.34
CA ALA A 143 -1.01 0.32 -4.70
C ALA A 143 -1.05 0.85 -3.25
N ALA A 144 -1.71 1.98 -3.03
CA ALA A 144 -1.84 2.57 -1.70
C ALA A 144 -2.59 1.66 -0.72
N ARG A 145 -3.73 1.11 -1.14
CA ARG A 145 -4.57 0.21 -0.31
C ARG A 145 -3.84 -1.07 0.05
N ILE A 146 -3.24 -1.76 -0.93
CA ILE A 146 -2.57 -3.03 -0.64
C ILE A 146 -1.37 -2.82 0.27
N LEU A 147 -0.55 -1.79 0.03
CA LEU A 147 0.64 -1.54 0.84
C LEU A 147 0.26 -1.06 2.25
N SER A 148 -0.79 -0.27 2.41
CA SER A 148 -1.25 0.12 3.75
C SER A 148 -1.69 -1.09 4.58
N PHE A 149 -2.34 -2.06 3.96
CA PHE A 149 -2.80 -3.28 4.63
C PHE A 149 -1.64 -4.25 4.89
N VAL A 150 -0.88 -4.61 3.87
CA VAL A 150 0.18 -5.62 3.96
C VAL A 150 1.36 -5.14 4.79
N PHE A 151 1.68 -3.84 4.77
CA PHE A 151 2.81 -3.31 5.53
C PHE A 151 2.60 -3.38 7.05
N VAL A 152 1.36 -3.29 7.54
CA VAL A 152 1.04 -3.59 8.94
C VAL A 152 1.45 -5.02 9.28
N TRP A 153 1.12 -5.99 8.41
CA TRP A 153 1.52 -7.39 8.60
C TRP A 153 3.05 -7.57 8.56
N PHE A 154 3.75 -6.87 7.67
CA PHE A 154 5.22 -6.87 7.64
C PHE A 154 5.84 -6.45 8.97
N MET A 155 5.25 -5.43 9.59
CA MET A 155 5.77 -4.92 10.86
C MET A 155 5.42 -5.80 12.06
N VAL A 156 4.22 -6.38 12.06
CA VAL A 156 3.65 -7.10 13.21
C VAL A 156 3.87 -8.60 13.13
N MET A 157 3.85 -9.20 11.92
CA MET A 157 3.91 -10.65 11.67
C MET A 157 5.08 -11.02 10.75
N PRO A 158 6.31 -11.13 11.27
CA PRO A 158 7.50 -11.31 10.44
C PRO A 158 7.51 -12.61 9.62
N ARG A 159 6.83 -13.66 10.11
CA ARG A 159 6.75 -14.94 9.39
C ARG A 159 6.00 -14.86 8.07
N THR A 160 5.13 -13.87 7.89
CA THR A 160 4.33 -13.68 6.67
C THR A 160 4.95 -12.70 5.67
N ARG A 161 6.11 -12.10 5.99
CA ARG A 161 6.75 -11.05 5.19
C ARG A 161 7.03 -11.47 3.76
N VAL A 162 7.60 -12.65 3.57
CA VAL A 162 7.97 -13.13 2.23
C VAL A 162 6.73 -13.30 1.36
N ILE A 163 5.70 -13.96 1.87
CA ILE A 163 4.44 -14.17 1.14
C ILE A 163 3.78 -12.83 0.83
N GLY A 164 3.67 -11.95 1.82
CA GLY A 164 3.10 -10.62 1.62
C GLY A 164 3.89 -9.77 0.61
N ALA A 165 5.24 -9.87 0.60
CA ALA A 165 6.08 -9.20 -0.38
C ALA A 165 5.82 -9.72 -1.80
N ILE A 166 5.77 -11.04 -1.98
CA ILE A 166 5.50 -11.66 -3.30
C ILE A 166 4.14 -11.21 -3.83
N ILE A 167 3.09 -11.29 -3.00
CA ILE A 167 1.73 -10.87 -3.40
C ILE A 167 1.72 -9.38 -3.75
N SER A 168 2.33 -8.52 -2.93
CA SER A 168 2.37 -7.09 -3.19
C SER A 168 3.11 -6.76 -4.48
N VAL A 169 4.29 -7.35 -4.70
CA VAL A 169 5.07 -7.10 -5.92
C VAL A 169 4.32 -7.61 -7.16
N ALA A 170 3.76 -8.81 -7.12
CA ALA A 170 2.98 -9.35 -8.24
C ALA A 170 1.81 -8.42 -8.59
N MET A 171 1.10 -7.91 -7.58
CA MET A 171 -0.01 -6.99 -7.78
C MET A 171 0.45 -5.62 -8.30
N LEU A 172 1.51 -5.02 -7.73
CA LEU A 172 2.03 -3.73 -8.20
C LEU A 172 2.51 -3.81 -9.66
N VAL A 173 3.17 -4.91 -10.04
CA VAL A 173 3.57 -5.18 -11.42
C VAL A 173 2.34 -5.32 -12.31
N SER A 174 1.30 -6.04 -11.86
CA SER A 174 0.06 -6.21 -12.62
C SER A 174 -0.66 -4.89 -12.93
N LEU A 175 -0.63 -3.91 -12.01
CA LEU A 175 -1.21 -2.58 -12.26
C LEU A 175 -0.54 -1.86 -13.44
N VAL A 176 0.76 -2.03 -13.58
CA VAL A 176 1.52 -1.47 -14.71
C VAL A 176 1.26 -2.26 -15.99
N LEU A 177 1.29 -3.61 -15.91
CA LEU A 177 1.07 -4.48 -17.06
C LEU A 177 -0.37 -4.46 -17.60
N MET A 178 -1.31 -4.01 -16.78
CA MET A 178 -2.69 -3.74 -17.20
C MET A 178 -2.89 -2.30 -17.74
N ASN A 179 -1.85 -1.49 -17.80
CA ASN A 179 -1.96 -0.05 -18.09
C ASN A 179 -3.00 0.70 -17.22
N TYR A 180 -3.29 0.16 -16.02
CA TYR A 180 -4.18 0.85 -15.08
C TYR A 180 -3.51 2.08 -14.48
N HIS A 181 -2.20 2.01 -14.24
CA HIS A 181 -1.43 3.10 -13.65
C HIS A 181 -0.04 3.20 -14.26
N PHE A 182 0.52 4.39 -14.30
CA PHE A 182 1.93 4.59 -14.60
C PHE A 182 2.81 4.04 -13.47
N VAL A 183 4.07 3.75 -13.79
CA VAL A 183 5.05 3.26 -12.80
C VAL A 183 5.19 4.24 -11.64
N SER A 184 5.26 5.54 -11.93
CA SER A 184 5.35 6.61 -10.92
C SER A 184 4.11 6.67 -10.02
N ASP A 185 2.89 6.41 -10.54
CA ASP A 185 1.67 6.37 -9.74
C ASP A 185 1.71 5.23 -8.73
N VAL A 186 2.19 4.07 -9.18
CA VAL A 186 2.33 2.87 -8.35
C VAL A 186 3.36 3.10 -7.23
N ILE A 187 4.50 3.72 -7.53
CA ILE A 187 5.53 4.07 -6.53
C ILE A 187 4.97 5.04 -5.49
N ALA A 188 4.29 6.10 -5.93
CA ALA A 188 3.70 7.09 -5.03
C ALA A 188 2.60 6.48 -4.15
N GLY A 189 1.72 5.65 -4.72
CA GLY A 189 0.68 4.95 -3.98
C GLY A 189 1.25 3.97 -2.97
N ALA A 190 2.24 3.17 -3.37
CA ALA A 190 2.92 2.22 -2.48
C ALA A 190 3.60 2.94 -1.30
N PHE A 191 4.28 4.06 -1.56
CA PHE A 191 4.87 4.89 -0.51
C PHE A 191 3.80 5.43 0.45
N LEU A 192 2.71 6.00 -0.07
CA LEU A 192 1.61 6.53 0.73
C LEU A 192 1.03 5.47 1.68
N GLY A 193 0.73 4.28 1.15
CA GLY A 193 0.23 3.17 1.95
C GLY A 193 1.22 2.73 3.03
N ALA A 194 2.48 2.54 2.68
CA ALA A 194 3.51 2.09 3.61
C ALA A 194 3.77 3.11 4.73
N ILE A 195 3.79 4.41 4.43
CA ILE A 195 4.02 5.45 5.43
C ILE A 195 2.87 5.55 6.43
N ILE A 196 1.62 5.53 5.96
CA ILE A 196 0.45 5.57 6.84
C ILE A 196 0.41 4.32 7.73
N ALA A 197 0.68 3.14 7.17
CA ALA A 197 0.78 1.90 7.94
C ALA A 197 1.88 1.97 9.02
N ALA A 198 3.05 2.52 8.71
CA ALA A 198 4.13 2.68 9.68
C ALA A 198 3.73 3.55 10.86
N TYR A 199 3.06 4.67 10.61
CA TYR A 199 2.54 5.53 11.68
C TYR A 199 1.40 4.86 12.45
N ALA A 200 0.47 4.18 11.78
CA ALA A 200 -0.62 3.46 12.42
C ALA A 200 -0.10 2.38 13.38
N VAL A 201 0.89 1.58 12.97
CA VAL A 201 1.53 0.57 13.83
C VAL A 201 2.26 1.22 15.01
N HIS A 202 2.95 2.34 14.78
CA HIS A 202 3.64 3.06 15.84
C HIS A 202 2.66 3.61 16.90
N LEU A 203 1.57 4.24 16.45
CA LEU A 203 0.53 4.77 17.34
C LEU A 203 -0.23 3.69 18.08
N ALA A 204 -0.45 2.53 17.46
CA ALA A 204 -1.09 1.37 18.10
C ALA A 204 -0.20 0.69 19.15
N SER A 205 1.01 1.20 19.39
CA SER A 205 1.95 0.68 20.39
C SER A 205 2.20 -0.84 20.26
N PHE A 206 2.33 -1.32 19.01
CA PHE A 206 2.86 -2.65 18.82
C PHE A 206 4.32 -2.67 19.25
N PRO A 207 4.74 -3.61 20.12
CA PRO A 207 6.16 -3.81 20.38
C PRO A 207 6.84 -4.12 19.05
N CYS A 208 7.86 -3.34 18.71
CA CYS A 208 8.66 -3.60 17.53
C CYS A 208 9.25 -5.00 17.65
N TYR A 209 9.20 -5.80 16.58
CA TYR A 209 9.65 -7.21 16.62
C TYR A 209 11.07 -7.36 17.20
N ALA A 210 11.97 -6.41 16.92
CA ALA A 210 13.32 -6.40 17.49
C ALA A 210 13.35 -6.20 19.02
N GLU A 211 12.34 -5.54 19.60
CA GLU A 211 12.22 -5.40 21.08
C GLU A 211 11.60 -6.63 21.72
N SER A 212 10.67 -7.32 21.02
CA SER A 212 10.12 -8.57 21.53
C SER A 212 11.18 -9.68 21.52
N GLU A 213 12.00 -9.81 20.47
CA GLU A 213 13.11 -10.76 20.45
C GLU A 213 14.17 -10.47 21.53
N ARG A 214 14.48 -9.21 21.77
CA ARG A 214 15.40 -8.82 22.85
C ARG A 214 14.84 -9.15 24.23
N ARG A 215 13.54 -8.92 24.46
CA ARG A 215 12.89 -9.31 25.73
C ARG A 215 12.86 -10.80 25.91
N ASP A 216 12.51 -11.56 24.86
CA ASP A 216 12.47 -13.02 24.91
C ASP A 216 13.88 -13.62 25.12
N ALA A 217 14.91 -13.03 24.46
CA ALA A 217 16.30 -13.43 24.67
C ALA A 217 16.80 -13.10 26.09
N THR A 218 16.41 -11.94 26.61
CA THR A 218 16.76 -11.54 27.99
C THR A 218 16.04 -12.40 29.02
N GLN A 219 14.76 -12.74 28.82
CA GLN A 219 14.03 -13.65 29.70
C GLN A 219 14.61 -15.05 29.69
N ARG A 220 14.98 -15.61 28.54
CA ARG A 220 15.64 -16.92 28.44
C ARG A 220 17.02 -16.93 29.08
N ALA A 221 17.74 -15.82 29.04
CA ALA A 221 19.04 -15.68 29.71
C ALA A 221 18.93 -15.61 31.27
N PHE A 222 17.75 -15.26 31.78
CA PHE A 222 17.46 -15.16 33.21
C PHE A 222 16.66 -16.35 33.77
N GLU A 223 16.21 -17.30 32.94
CA GLU A 223 15.63 -18.56 33.45
C GLU A 223 16.77 -19.42 34.00
N PRO A 224 16.76 -19.73 35.33
CA PRO A 224 17.78 -20.58 35.91
C PRO A 224 17.68 -21.99 35.33
N GLU A 225 18.83 -22.59 35.02
CA GLU A 225 19.00 -23.96 34.45
C GLU A 225 18.34 -25.09 35.30
N ASP A 226 17.82 -24.75 36.47
CA ASP A 226 17.20 -25.71 37.42
C ASP A 226 15.75 -26.10 37.11
N ALA A 227 15.10 -25.47 36.12
CA ALA A 227 13.72 -25.81 35.71
C ALA A 227 13.63 -27.02 34.76
N ALA A 228 14.74 -27.50 34.23
CA ALA A 228 14.79 -28.63 33.30
C ALA A 228 15.09 -30.00 33.93
N LYS A 229 15.14 -30.07 35.29
CA LYS A 229 15.43 -31.31 36.03
C LYS A 229 14.34 -31.70 37.06
N LYS A 230 13.09 -31.54 36.70
CA LYS A 230 11.98 -32.15 37.43
C LYS A 230 11.02 -32.84 36.49
#